data_67c37f69e26479bf4d008692a9b2bc25
#
_entry.id   67c37f69e26479bf4d008692a9b2bc25
#
_cell.length_a   1.000
_cell.length_b   1.000
_cell.length_c   1.000
_cell.angle_alpha   90.00
_cell.angle_beta   90.00
_cell.angle_gamma   90.00
#
_symmetry.space_group_name_H-M   'P 1'
#
loop_
_entity.id
_entity.type
_entity.pdbx_description
1 polymer ?
#
loop_
_entity_poly.entity_id
_entity_poly.type
_entity_poly.pdbx_seq_one_letter_code
_entity_poly.pdbx_strand_id
1 'polypeptide(L)'
;MNRLAFYIGIENLEEIKNMDNLYLKARLLVDLLFAEKKDKAGKPYLYHLYRVSDQMTTLEGKVAGLLHDVVEDIKTPDFPELDVTFDDLRDIKIPEEIIEALQLVTKTPPPTRFLSKQEKLNYYYQEIDTIIESNNLLAIELKTADMSDNYNPERLSELPEEKKEWFTQKYSEPLKKLKLVKERMITC
;
A
#
# COMPACT_ATOMS: atom_id res chain seq x y z
N MET A 1 25.31 2.74 2.09
CA MET A 1 24.70 3.45 0.94
C MET A 1 23.23 3.62 1.28
N ASN A 2 22.66 4.82 1.12
CA ASN A 2 21.23 5.02 1.39
C ASN A 2 20.40 4.31 0.31
N ARG A 3 19.42 3.49 0.72
CA ARG A 3 18.61 2.66 -0.20
C ARG A 3 17.81 3.51 -1.17
N LEU A 4 17.16 4.56 -0.69
CA LEU A 4 16.42 5.48 -1.57
C LEU A 4 17.33 6.14 -2.60
N ALA A 5 18.56 6.56 -2.22
CA ALA A 5 19.50 7.12 -3.17
C ALA A 5 19.88 6.16 -4.31
N PHE A 6 19.84 4.86 -4.06
CA PHE A 6 20.09 3.85 -5.11
C PHE A 6 18.99 3.90 -6.19
N TYR A 7 17.73 4.09 -5.80
CA TYR A 7 16.60 4.09 -6.73
C TYR A 7 16.35 5.44 -7.40
N ILE A 8 16.48 6.54 -6.64
CA ILE A 8 16.06 7.86 -7.11
C ILE A 8 17.21 8.86 -7.32
N GLY A 9 18.44 8.48 -7.00
CA GLY A 9 19.62 9.36 -7.03
C GLY A 9 19.75 10.25 -5.79
N ILE A 10 20.98 10.71 -5.54
CA ILE A 10 21.31 11.51 -4.34
C ILE A 10 20.62 12.89 -4.40
N GLU A 11 20.61 13.53 -5.57
CA GLU A 11 20.02 14.88 -5.73
C GLU A 11 18.52 14.88 -5.41
N ASN A 12 17.77 13.95 -5.98
CA ASN A 12 16.33 13.79 -5.70
C ASN A 12 16.07 13.45 -4.23
N LEU A 13 16.92 12.61 -3.61
CA LEU A 13 16.79 12.29 -2.19
C LEU A 13 16.96 13.53 -1.31
N GLU A 14 17.96 14.36 -1.58
CA GLU A 14 18.18 15.60 -0.81
C GLU A 14 17.06 16.62 -1.03
N GLU A 15 16.52 16.73 -2.25
CA GLU A 15 15.33 17.52 -2.52
C GLU A 15 14.15 17.04 -1.67
N ILE A 16 13.83 15.73 -1.71
CA ILE A 16 12.73 15.13 -0.95
C ILE A 16 12.89 15.36 0.55
N LYS A 17 14.09 15.18 1.12
CA LYS A 17 14.36 15.41 2.55
C LYS A 17 14.04 16.84 2.99
N ASN A 18 14.33 17.80 2.13
CA ASN A 18 14.18 19.23 2.42
C ASN A 18 12.78 19.79 2.08
N MET A 19 11.88 18.99 1.50
CA MET A 19 10.51 19.44 1.24
C MET A 19 9.71 19.54 2.55
N ASP A 20 9.09 20.70 2.78
CA ASP A 20 8.18 20.91 3.93
C ASP A 20 6.78 20.35 3.67
N ASN A 21 6.31 20.37 2.44
CA ASN A 21 5.00 19.85 2.09
C ASN A 21 5.01 18.32 2.04
N LEU A 22 4.42 17.70 3.05
CA LEU A 22 4.40 16.25 3.24
C LEU A 22 3.76 15.49 2.06
N TYR A 23 2.66 16.02 1.50
CA TYR A 23 2.00 15.40 0.35
C TYR A 23 2.88 15.44 -0.91
N LEU A 24 3.46 16.60 -1.21
CA LEU A 24 4.36 16.73 -2.36
C LEU A 24 5.62 15.88 -2.20
N LYS A 25 6.16 15.78 -0.99
CA LYS A 25 7.27 14.89 -0.64
C LYS A 25 6.94 13.44 -0.99
N ALA A 26 5.82 12.91 -0.47
CA ALA A 26 5.38 11.55 -0.76
C ALA A 26 5.07 11.35 -2.25
N ARG A 27 4.47 12.35 -2.89
CA ARG A 27 4.14 12.32 -4.32
C ARG A 27 5.38 12.21 -5.18
N LEU A 28 6.38 13.08 -4.98
CA LEU A 28 7.64 13.03 -5.72
C LEU A 28 8.38 11.71 -5.51
N LEU A 29 8.39 11.21 -4.27
CA LEU A 29 9.01 9.92 -3.97
C LEU A 29 8.40 8.79 -4.79
N VAL A 30 7.07 8.65 -4.80
CA VAL A 30 6.44 7.54 -5.54
C VAL A 30 6.52 7.73 -7.04
N ASP A 31 6.46 8.96 -7.54
CA ASP A 31 6.62 9.27 -8.96
C ASP A 31 7.98 8.79 -9.48
N LEU A 32 9.03 8.92 -8.68
CA LEU A 32 10.38 8.43 -9.01
C LEU A 32 10.51 6.91 -8.85
N LEU A 33 10.00 6.34 -7.73
CA LEU A 33 10.14 4.91 -7.42
C LEU A 33 9.32 4.01 -8.35
N PHE A 34 8.15 4.46 -8.79
CA PHE A 34 7.21 3.67 -9.59
C PHE A 34 7.11 4.12 -11.06
N ALA A 35 8.03 4.96 -11.54
CA ALA A 35 8.00 5.54 -12.89
C ALA A 35 7.79 4.48 -14.00
N GLU A 36 8.50 3.36 -13.90
CA GLU A 36 8.48 2.29 -14.91
C GLU A 36 7.54 1.12 -14.54
N LYS A 37 6.96 1.14 -13.32
CA LYS A 37 6.14 0.01 -12.85
C LYS A 37 4.77 0.02 -13.49
N LYS A 38 4.35 -1.17 -13.93
CA LYS A 38 3.01 -1.41 -14.50
C LYS A 38 2.19 -2.35 -13.62
N ASP A 39 0.89 -2.15 -13.62
CA ASP A 39 -0.07 -3.04 -12.98
C ASP A 39 -0.34 -4.30 -13.82
N LYS A 40 -1.24 -5.19 -13.31
CA LYS A 40 -1.58 -6.46 -13.98
C LYS A 40 -2.34 -6.28 -15.31
N ALA A 41 -2.84 -5.08 -15.58
CA ALA A 41 -3.48 -4.69 -16.84
C ALA A 41 -2.50 -3.96 -17.79
N GLY A 42 -1.24 -3.76 -17.39
CA GLY A 42 -0.20 -3.09 -18.17
C GLY A 42 -0.25 -1.56 -18.07
N LYS A 43 -1.08 -0.99 -17.21
CA LYS A 43 -1.18 0.46 -16.96
C LYS A 43 -0.12 0.91 -15.94
N PRO A 44 0.28 2.20 -15.94
CA PRO A 44 1.18 2.73 -14.91
C PRO A 44 0.65 2.45 -13.50
N TYR A 45 1.49 1.86 -12.65
CA TYR A 45 1.11 1.50 -11.27
C TYR A 45 0.77 2.73 -10.42
N LEU A 46 1.38 3.86 -10.73
CA LEU A 46 1.11 5.16 -10.10
C LEU A 46 -0.37 5.51 -10.05
N TYR A 47 -1.15 5.13 -11.08
CA TYR A 47 -2.59 5.40 -11.07
C TYR A 47 -3.33 4.69 -9.92
N HIS A 48 -2.87 3.51 -9.50
CA HIS A 48 -3.39 2.85 -8.32
C HIS A 48 -3.10 3.67 -7.05
N LEU A 49 -1.84 4.07 -6.85
CA LEU A 49 -1.43 4.86 -5.68
C LEU A 49 -2.21 6.18 -5.58
N TYR A 50 -2.40 6.85 -6.71
CA TYR A 50 -3.17 8.10 -6.75
C TYR A 50 -4.64 7.89 -6.39
N ARG A 51 -5.31 6.88 -6.98
CA ARG A 51 -6.73 6.60 -6.66
C ARG A 51 -6.93 6.17 -5.21
N VAL A 52 -5.98 5.45 -4.62
CA VAL A 52 -6.01 5.12 -3.18
C VAL A 52 -5.86 6.39 -2.35
N SER A 53 -4.89 7.23 -2.68
CA SER A 53 -4.68 8.54 -2.03
C SER A 53 -5.91 9.44 -2.14
N ASP A 54 -6.55 9.51 -3.31
CA ASP A 54 -7.73 10.35 -3.56
C ASP A 54 -8.98 9.91 -2.78
N GLN A 55 -9.06 8.63 -2.38
CA GLN A 55 -10.13 8.13 -1.52
C GLN A 55 -9.95 8.51 -0.05
N MET A 56 -8.77 9.01 0.34
CA MET A 56 -8.48 9.42 1.72
C MET A 56 -8.85 10.88 1.94
N THR A 57 -9.36 11.19 3.13
CA THR A 57 -9.90 12.53 3.44
C THR A 57 -8.92 13.42 4.19
N THR A 58 -8.01 12.85 4.98
CA THR A 58 -6.99 13.59 5.73
C THR A 58 -5.68 13.70 4.95
N LEU A 59 -4.80 14.62 5.35
CA LEU A 59 -3.47 14.75 4.76
C LEU A 59 -2.64 13.48 5.01
N GLU A 60 -2.66 12.97 6.24
CA GLU A 60 -1.97 11.77 6.67
C GLU A 60 -2.47 10.55 5.85
N GLY A 61 -3.78 10.46 5.68
CA GLY A 61 -4.40 9.42 4.86
C GLY A 61 -3.96 9.49 3.39
N LYS A 62 -3.95 10.68 2.79
CA LYS A 62 -3.49 10.86 1.41
C LYS A 62 -2.02 10.46 1.24
N VAL A 63 -1.19 10.83 2.19
CA VAL A 63 0.23 10.43 2.20
C VAL A 63 0.38 8.92 2.37
N ALA A 64 -0.35 8.32 3.31
CA ALA A 64 -0.38 6.87 3.49
C ALA A 64 -0.85 6.14 2.21
N GLY A 65 -1.88 6.66 1.53
CA GLY A 65 -2.38 6.15 0.27
C GLY A 65 -1.34 6.16 -0.86
N LEU A 66 -0.49 7.18 -0.93
CA LEU A 66 0.64 7.19 -1.87
C LEU A 66 1.70 6.15 -1.51
N LEU A 67 2.03 6.00 -0.22
CA LEU A 67 3.20 5.24 0.24
C LEU A 67 2.93 3.76 0.52
N HIS A 68 1.67 3.29 0.50
CA HIS A 68 1.28 1.99 1.06
C HIS A 68 1.99 0.77 0.45
N ASP A 69 2.39 0.85 -0.81
CA ASP A 69 3.08 -0.24 -1.50
C ASP A 69 4.60 -0.04 -1.62
N VAL A 70 5.17 1.07 -1.11
CA VAL A 70 6.60 1.38 -1.27
C VAL A 70 7.48 0.28 -0.68
N VAL A 71 7.24 -0.11 0.57
CA VAL A 71 8.05 -1.12 1.27
C VAL A 71 7.75 -2.55 0.76
N GLU A 72 6.52 -2.80 0.28
CA GLU A 72 6.16 -4.12 -0.27
C GLU A 72 6.79 -4.33 -1.65
N ASP A 73 6.81 -3.31 -2.49
CA ASP A 73 6.97 -3.41 -3.93
C ASP A 73 8.31 -2.88 -4.48
N ILE A 74 9.03 -2.05 -3.73
CA ILE A 74 10.35 -1.55 -4.14
C ILE A 74 11.43 -2.45 -3.54
N LYS A 75 11.74 -3.50 -4.32
CA LYS A 75 12.66 -4.57 -3.93
C LYS A 75 13.60 -4.93 -5.07
N THR A 76 14.81 -5.34 -4.70
CA THR A 76 15.84 -5.80 -5.62
C THR A 76 16.12 -7.27 -5.33
N PRO A 77 15.60 -8.24 -6.12
CA PRO A 77 15.70 -9.67 -5.82
C PRO A 77 17.12 -10.16 -5.60
N ASP A 78 18.09 -9.60 -6.32
CA ASP A 78 19.50 -10.01 -6.26
C ASP A 78 20.28 -9.31 -5.13
N PHE A 79 19.72 -8.22 -4.56
CA PHE A 79 20.35 -7.40 -3.52
C PHE A 79 19.32 -7.00 -2.45
N PRO A 80 18.87 -7.93 -1.59
CA PRO A 80 17.83 -7.66 -0.59
C PRO A 80 18.18 -6.55 0.42
N GLU A 81 19.49 -6.30 0.60
CA GLU A 81 19.98 -5.19 1.43
C GLU A 81 19.64 -3.80 0.87
N LEU A 82 19.25 -3.73 -0.40
CA LEU A 82 18.79 -2.51 -1.06
C LEU A 82 17.26 -2.35 -1.05
N ASP A 83 16.51 -3.34 -0.56
CA ASP A 83 15.05 -3.23 -0.42
C ASP A 83 14.69 -2.00 0.44
N VAL A 84 13.74 -1.20 -0.04
CA VAL A 84 13.24 -0.05 0.73
C VAL A 84 12.54 -0.53 1.99
N THR A 85 12.81 0.14 3.11
CA THR A 85 12.28 -0.18 4.43
C THR A 85 11.54 0.99 5.06
N PHE A 86 10.86 0.76 6.17
CA PHE A 86 10.21 1.83 6.94
C PHE A 86 11.22 2.83 7.52
N ASP A 87 12.46 2.40 7.82
CA ASP A 87 13.51 3.31 8.28
C ASP A 87 13.92 4.31 7.20
N ASP A 88 13.91 3.91 5.94
CA ASP A 88 14.16 4.84 4.83
C ASP A 88 13.06 5.92 4.72
N LEU A 89 11.81 5.57 5.06
CA LEU A 89 10.71 6.54 5.13
C LEU A 89 10.85 7.48 6.35
N ARG A 90 11.33 6.96 7.50
CA ARG A 90 11.67 7.79 8.67
C ARG A 90 12.80 8.77 8.36
N ASP A 91 13.82 8.34 7.64
CA ASP A 91 14.97 9.16 7.23
C ASP A 91 14.57 10.39 6.40
N ILE A 92 13.51 10.29 5.64
CA ILE A 92 12.91 11.41 4.90
C ILE A 92 11.80 12.14 5.67
N LYS A 93 11.67 11.86 6.97
CA LYS A 93 10.75 12.52 7.91
C LYS A 93 9.26 12.27 7.60
N ILE A 94 8.88 11.06 7.18
CA ILE A 94 7.47 10.65 7.20
C ILE A 94 7.05 10.45 8.67
N PRO A 95 5.92 11.05 9.12
CA PRO A 95 5.43 10.94 10.49
C PRO A 95 5.20 9.50 10.96
N GLU A 96 5.50 9.21 12.23
CA GLU A 96 5.41 7.86 12.78
C GLU A 96 3.99 7.29 12.73
N GLU A 97 2.96 8.09 12.92
CA GLU A 97 1.56 7.68 12.79
C GLU A 97 1.23 7.09 11.40
N ILE A 98 1.85 7.65 10.34
CA ILE A 98 1.73 7.12 8.98
C ILE A 98 2.52 5.83 8.86
N ILE A 99 3.75 5.78 9.39
CA ILE A 99 4.59 4.58 9.39
C ILE A 99 3.89 3.40 10.07
N GLU A 100 3.27 3.63 11.25
CA GLU A 100 2.53 2.60 11.97
C GLU A 100 1.36 2.05 11.14
N ALA A 101 0.60 2.93 10.48
CA ALA A 101 -0.48 2.50 9.61
C ALA A 101 0.04 1.71 8.39
N LEU A 102 1.14 2.14 7.78
CA LEU A 102 1.79 1.44 6.67
C LEU A 102 2.30 0.05 7.10
N GLN A 103 2.89 -0.08 8.28
CA GLN A 103 3.35 -1.36 8.83
C GLN A 103 2.20 -2.36 8.98
N LEU A 104 1.04 -1.90 9.45
CA LEU A 104 -0.15 -2.74 9.61
C LEU A 104 -0.71 -3.24 8.27
N VAL A 105 -0.66 -2.44 7.20
CA VAL A 105 -1.22 -2.83 5.90
C VAL A 105 -0.24 -3.55 4.98
N THR A 106 1.07 -3.44 5.25
CA THR A 106 2.12 -4.10 4.47
C THR A 106 2.09 -5.60 4.73
N LYS A 107 1.96 -6.38 3.67
CA LYS A 107 1.85 -7.83 3.76
C LYS A 107 3.10 -8.45 4.34
N THR A 108 2.92 -9.34 5.30
CA THR A 108 3.97 -10.23 5.77
C THR A 108 4.02 -11.45 4.86
N PRO A 109 5.19 -11.85 4.33
CA PRO A 109 5.29 -13.06 3.53
C PRO A 109 4.78 -14.26 4.33
N PRO A 110 3.94 -15.14 3.75
CA PRO A 110 3.50 -16.34 4.43
C PRO A 110 4.71 -17.25 4.75
N PRO A 111 4.62 -18.04 5.83
CA PRO A 111 5.75 -18.84 6.33
C PRO A 111 6.24 -19.92 5.36
N THR A 112 5.47 -20.20 4.31
CA THR A 112 5.84 -21.17 3.26
C THR A 112 5.41 -20.70 1.89
N ARG A 113 6.23 -21.04 0.86
CA ARG A 113 5.94 -20.73 -0.54
C ARG A 113 4.88 -21.66 -1.17
N PHE A 114 4.56 -22.77 -0.52
CA PHE A 114 3.73 -23.85 -1.06
C PHE A 114 2.32 -23.86 -0.47
N LEU A 115 1.68 -22.70 -0.41
CA LEU A 115 0.29 -22.60 0.04
C LEU A 115 -0.68 -22.88 -1.13
N SER A 116 -1.72 -23.64 -0.85
CA SER A 116 -2.90 -23.77 -1.71
C SER A 116 -3.62 -22.42 -1.86
N LYS A 117 -4.50 -22.31 -2.85
CA LYS A 117 -5.34 -21.09 -3.02
C LYS A 117 -6.13 -20.77 -1.73
N GLN A 118 -6.68 -21.78 -1.08
CA GLN A 118 -7.47 -21.60 0.14
C GLN A 118 -6.61 -21.14 1.33
N GLU A 119 -5.42 -21.70 1.51
CA GLU A 119 -4.50 -21.25 2.57
C GLU A 119 -4.04 -19.82 2.37
N LYS A 120 -3.80 -19.39 1.12
CA LYS A 120 -3.49 -17.97 0.80
C LYS A 120 -4.63 -17.04 1.16
N LEU A 121 -5.90 -17.45 0.91
CA LEU A 121 -7.07 -16.66 1.32
C LEU A 121 -7.18 -16.59 2.83
N ASN A 122 -7.03 -17.71 3.52
CA ASN A 122 -7.10 -17.75 4.99
C ASN A 122 -6.03 -16.85 5.62
N TYR A 123 -4.79 -16.92 5.10
CA TYR A 123 -3.71 -16.05 5.57
C TYR A 123 -4.04 -14.57 5.34
N TYR A 124 -4.52 -14.22 4.15
CA TYR A 124 -4.95 -12.86 3.84
C TYR A 124 -6.08 -12.37 4.75
N TYR A 125 -7.04 -13.22 5.09
CA TYR A 125 -8.13 -12.87 6.00
C TYR A 125 -7.64 -12.64 7.42
N GLN A 126 -6.65 -13.41 7.89
CA GLN A 126 -5.99 -13.17 9.18
C GLN A 126 -5.26 -11.83 9.22
N GLU A 127 -4.59 -11.43 8.13
CA GLU A 127 -3.99 -10.08 8.03
C GLU A 127 -5.06 -8.98 8.17
N ILE A 128 -6.22 -9.13 7.53
CA ILE A 128 -7.33 -8.18 7.66
C ILE A 128 -7.86 -8.14 9.11
N ASP A 129 -7.99 -9.28 9.75
CA ASP A 129 -8.43 -9.35 11.16
C ASP A 129 -7.41 -8.65 12.08
N THR A 130 -6.12 -8.83 11.86
CA THR A 130 -5.06 -8.11 12.59
C THR A 130 -5.17 -6.59 12.42
N ILE A 131 -5.44 -6.10 11.20
CA ILE A 131 -5.66 -4.66 10.96
C ILE A 131 -6.88 -4.16 11.75
N ILE A 132 -7.97 -4.91 11.76
CA ILE A 132 -9.19 -4.54 12.51
C ILE A 132 -8.92 -4.52 14.01
N GLU A 133 -8.25 -5.53 14.54
CA GLU A 133 -7.93 -5.68 15.98
C GLU A 133 -6.95 -4.62 16.48
N SER A 134 -6.13 -4.04 15.58
CA SER A 134 -5.22 -2.95 15.93
C SER A 134 -5.95 -1.66 16.37
N ASN A 135 -7.24 -1.50 16.01
CA ASN A 135 -8.00 -0.27 16.20
C ASN A 135 -7.34 1.01 15.62
N ASN A 136 -6.42 0.85 14.67
CA ASN A 136 -5.79 1.98 13.96
C ASN A 136 -6.72 2.41 12.81
N LEU A 137 -7.42 3.54 13.00
CA LEU A 137 -8.38 4.04 12.00
C LEU A 137 -7.71 4.33 10.67
N LEU A 138 -6.51 4.91 10.67
CA LEU A 138 -5.77 5.21 9.44
C LEU A 138 -5.44 3.95 8.65
N ALA A 139 -4.99 2.88 9.31
CA ALA A 139 -4.72 1.60 8.67
C ALA A 139 -5.99 0.95 8.09
N ILE A 140 -7.12 1.02 8.83
CA ILE A 140 -8.41 0.50 8.39
C ILE A 140 -8.92 1.27 7.17
N GLU A 141 -8.84 2.60 7.18
CA GLU A 141 -9.21 3.45 6.04
C GLU A 141 -8.35 3.18 4.82
N LEU A 142 -7.03 3.12 5.03
CA LEU A 142 -6.06 2.84 3.98
C LEU A 142 -6.31 1.47 3.32
N LYS A 143 -6.48 0.43 4.14
CA LYS A 143 -6.77 -0.91 3.62
C LYS A 143 -8.12 -0.99 2.91
N THR A 144 -9.11 -0.24 3.39
CA THR A 144 -10.41 -0.13 2.73
C THR A 144 -10.29 0.53 1.36
N ALA A 145 -9.51 1.60 1.24
CA ALA A 145 -9.26 2.33 -0.01
C ALA A 145 -8.49 1.47 -1.02
N ASP A 146 -7.37 0.83 -0.60
CA ASP A 146 -6.58 -0.11 -1.41
C ASP A 146 -7.46 -1.24 -1.97
N MET A 147 -8.23 -1.90 -1.10
CA MET A 147 -9.09 -3.00 -1.52
C MET A 147 -10.24 -2.53 -2.43
N SER A 148 -10.80 -1.35 -2.17
CA SER A 148 -11.86 -0.76 -3.03
C SER A 148 -11.35 -0.47 -4.43
N ASP A 149 -10.12 0.04 -4.56
CA ASP A 149 -9.50 0.24 -5.88
C ASP A 149 -9.18 -1.08 -6.57
N ASN A 150 -8.64 -2.06 -5.84
CA ASN A 150 -8.32 -3.37 -6.39
C ASN A 150 -9.57 -4.19 -6.79
N TYR A 151 -10.71 -3.94 -6.16
CA TYR A 151 -12.01 -4.58 -6.44
C TYR A 151 -12.96 -3.68 -7.23
N ASN A 152 -12.45 -2.62 -7.85
CA ASN A 152 -13.26 -1.73 -8.70
C ASN A 152 -13.75 -2.48 -9.95
N PRO A 153 -15.07 -2.46 -10.26
CA PRO A 153 -15.64 -3.15 -11.42
C PRO A 153 -14.98 -2.78 -12.76
N GLU A 154 -14.60 -1.52 -12.95
CA GLU A 154 -13.93 -1.07 -14.18
C GLU A 154 -12.57 -1.74 -14.33
N ARG A 155 -11.77 -1.81 -13.27
CA ARG A 155 -10.48 -2.51 -13.28
C ARG A 155 -10.65 -4.03 -13.47
N LEU A 156 -11.64 -4.61 -12.79
CA LEU A 156 -11.92 -6.05 -12.94
C LEU A 156 -12.35 -6.40 -14.36
N SER A 157 -13.10 -5.52 -15.04
CA SER A 157 -13.57 -5.78 -16.41
C SER A 157 -12.42 -6.03 -17.41
N GLU A 158 -11.25 -5.46 -17.15
CA GLU A 158 -10.06 -5.59 -17.99
C GLU A 158 -9.24 -6.87 -17.72
N LEU A 159 -9.60 -7.65 -16.71
CA LEU A 159 -8.87 -8.87 -16.31
C LEU A 159 -9.51 -10.14 -16.89
N PRO A 160 -8.72 -11.21 -17.11
CA PRO A 160 -9.25 -12.54 -17.41
C PRO A 160 -10.19 -13.04 -16.30
N GLU A 161 -11.19 -13.87 -16.69
CA GLU A 161 -12.25 -14.32 -15.78
C GLU A 161 -11.71 -15.03 -14.52
N GLU A 162 -10.70 -15.88 -14.66
CA GLU A 162 -10.05 -16.56 -13.53
C GLU A 162 -9.50 -15.55 -12.49
N LYS A 163 -8.95 -14.41 -12.96
CA LYS A 163 -8.45 -13.36 -12.06
C LYS A 163 -9.60 -12.59 -11.39
N LYS A 164 -10.71 -12.36 -12.11
CA LYS A 164 -11.91 -11.72 -11.53
C LYS A 164 -12.49 -12.57 -10.40
N GLU A 165 -12.66 -13.89 -10.64
CA GLU A 165 -13.12 -14.83 -9.61
C GLU A 165 -12.21 -14.82 -8.39
N TRP A 166 -10.88 -14.87 -8.61
CA TRP A 166 -9.91 -14.79 -7.52
C TRP A 166 -10.02 -13.50 -6.72
N PHE A 167 -10.15 -12.35 -7.39
CA PHE A 167 -10.29 -11.06 -6.71
C PHE A 167 -11.61 -10.95 -5.96
N THR A 168 -12.69 -11.50 -6.52
CA THR A 168 -13.99 -11.54 -5.84
C THR A 168 -13.88 -12.36 -4.54
N GLN A 169 -13.31 -13.55 -4.60
CA GLN A 169 -13.08 -14.37 -3.41
C GLN A 169 -12.20 -13.65 -2.39
N LYS A 170 -11.12 -13.00 -2.84
CA LYS A 170 -10.15 -12.35 -1.98
C LYS A 170 -10.69 -11.10 -1.28
N TYR A 171 -11.51 -10.29 -1.96
CA TYR A 171 -11.81 -8.93 -1.51
C TYR A 171 -13.26 -8.72 -1.05
N SER A 172 -14.25 -9.45 -1.57
CA SER A 172 -15.66 -9.13 -1.33
C SER A 172 -16.05 -9.09 0.14
N GLU A 173 -15.79 -10.15 0.89
CA GLU A 173 -16.18 -10.24 2.30
C GLU A 173 -15.27 -9.41 3.24
N PRO A 174 -13.93 -9.45 3.10
CA PRO A 174 -13.07 -8.59 3.92
C PRO A 174 -13.34 -7.10 3.73
N LEU A 175 -13.63 -6.66 2.50
CA LEU A 175 -13.96 -5.25 2.24
C LEU A 175 -15.25 -4.81 2.93
N LYS A 176 -16.29 -5.66 2.95
CA LYS A 176 -17.52 -5.39 3.71
C LYS A 176 -17.22 -5.26 5.21
N LYS A 177 -16.40 -6.17 5.76
CA LYS A 177 -16.02 -6.16 7.17
C LYS A 177 -15.28 -4.88 7.54
N LEU A 178 -14.28 -4.47 6.74
CA LEU A 178 -13.53 -3.23 6.95
C LEU A 178 -14.43 -1.99 6.90
N LYS A 179 -15.34 -1.90 5.92
CA LYS A 179 -16.29 -0.78 5.81
C LYS A 179 -17.18 -0.64 7.04
N LEU A 180 -17.72 -1.75 7.53
CA LEU A 180 -18.55 -1.75 8.75
C LEU A 180 -17.76 -1.30 9.99
N VAL A 181 -16.52 -1.76 10.14
CA VAL A 181 -15.68 -1.34 11.27
C VAL A 181 -15.33 0.13 11.16
N LYS A 182 -14.91 0.60 9.97
CA LYS A 182 -14.64 2.02 9.71
C LYS A 182 -15.84 2.90 10.10
N GLU A 183 -17.04 2.58 9.62
CA GLU A 183 -18.27 3.33 9.93
C GLU A 183 -18.51 3.42 11.44
N ARG A 184 -18.34 2.33 12.18
CA ARG A 184 -18.49 2.32 13.65
C ARG A 184 -17.47 3.22 14.35
N MET A 185 -16.22 3.21 13.90
CA MET A 185 -15.16 4.01 14.52
C MET A 185 -15.32 5.52 14.27
N ILE A 186 -15.95 5.92 13.16
CA ILE A 186 -16.19 7.33 12.83
C ILE A 186 -17.45 7.87 13.56
N THR A 187 -18.41 7.00 13.92
CA THR A 187 -19.68 7.41 14.52
C THR A 187 -19.69 7.36 16.05
N CYS A 188 -18.64 6.82 16.68
CA CYS A 188 -18.46 6.82 18.14
C CYS A 188 -17.54 7.95 18.60
#